data_971b1a1dd1e692ca0f6371c09778611a
#
_entry.id   971b1a1dd1e692ca0f6371c09778611a
#
_cell.length_a   1.000
_cell.length_b   1.000
_cell.length_c   1.000
_cell.angle_alpha   90.00
_cell.angle_beta   90.00
_cell.angle_gamma   90.00
#
_symmetry.space_group_name_H-M   'P 1'
#
loop_
_entity.id
_entity.type
_entity.pdbx_description
1 polymer ?
#
loop_
_entity_poly.entity_id
_entity_poly.type
_entity_poly.pdbx_seq_one_letter_code
_entity_poly.pdbx_strand_id
1 'polypeptide(L)'
;MTPPSPFKNPGASAEPHTGLTSPTGLAMAALIGITLAFYHRLWWPDLVLIKRDAFRAFPQIKHYAAERFSTGELPQWFPYEGLGHPFIGAAHAGVFHPFTGLYALLSPFEAFRAAALLSCLIAALGAFALGRALGLSRAGALLAGIAFTFSGYVVSLTENPVYQFSSCALPLFCAGIEKALRDGYAWTAAPAFVWAAVILNGDMQSGYYYLFVALLWTMTRSPLPWRASLLRLALTGCLAALLAGIQLGPTWTVFMSSDRAHPERFIDAALAWSTHPLRLVTVLASPVGEQVDPAVMARVFFENPIGGLFAESLYLGVPVVGLAMLGAWHRRDLRGLALLGGVATLLALGRFGGLYEIFYHAVPLWSAFRHPEKLMMVASFT
;
A
#
# COMPACT_ATOMS: atom_id res chain seq x y z
N MET A 1 -40.89 -24.07 13.41
CA MET A 1 -40.89 -22.61 13.36
C MET A 1 -39.44 -22.16 13.27
N THR A 2 -38.99 -21.86 12.06
CA THR A 2 -37.63 -21.30 11.79
C THR A 2 -37.68 -19.79 12.05
N PRO A 3 -36.72 -19.20 12.76
CA PRO A 3 -36.69 -17.76 12.98
C PRO A 3 -36.41 -17.02 11.66
N PRO A 4 -37.02 -15.86 11.44
CA PRO A 4 -36.82 -15.07 10.22
C PRO A 4 -35.40 -14.56 10.12
N SER A 5 -34.82 -14.66 8.91
CA SER A 5 -33.54 -14.11 8.53
C SER A 5 -33.50 -12.57 8.74
N PRO A 6 -32.49 -12.00 9.41
CA PRO A 6 -32.43 -10.57 9.71
C PRO A 6 -31.90 -9.68 8.56
N PHE A 7 -31.82 -10.17 7.33
CA PHE A 7 -31.27 -9.43 6.17
C PHE A 7 -32.21 -9.38 4.98
N LYS A 8 -33.41 -8.84 5.18
CA LYS A 8 -34.15 -8.16 4.11
C LYS A 8 -34.12 -6.67 4.40
N ASN A 9 -33.26 -5.95 3.70
CA ASN A 9 -33.37 -4.50 3.58
C ASN A 9 -34.59 -4.20 2.70
N PRO A 10 -35.71 -3.66 3.22
CA PRO A 10 -36.78 -3.15 2.42
C PRO A 10 -36.39 -1.72 2.04
N GLY A 11 -35.87 -1.53 0.84
CA GLY A 11 -35.58 -0.19 0.33
C GLY A 11 -34.32 -0.02 -0.52
N ALA A 12 -33.72 -1.11 -0.99
CA ALA A 12 -32.76 -1.00 -2.10
C ALA A 12 -33.55 -0.79 -3.41
N SER A 13 -34.18 0.38 -3.58
CA SER A 13 -34.47 0.91 -4.90
C SER A 13 -33.12 1.00 -5.64
N ALA A 14 -32.98 0.19 -6.68
CA ALA A 14 -31.90 0.32 -7.64
C ALA A 14 -31.80 1.81 -8.03
N GLU A 15 -30.78 2.51 -7.56
CA GLU A 15 -30.46 3.83 -8.08
C GLU A 15 -29.86 3.62 -9.49
N PRO A 16 -30.60 3.88 -10.58
CA PRO A 16 -30.01 3.99 -11.88
C PRO A 16 -29.39 5.37 -11.91
N HIS A 17 -28.15 5.49 -12.12
CA HIS A 17 -27.39 6.66 -12.61
C HIS A 17 -26.02 6.73 -11.93
N THR A 18 -25.05 6.08 -12.56
CA THR A 18 -23.60 6.25 -12.35
C THR A 18 -23.08 7.48 -13.13
N GLY A 19 -23.84 8.57 -13.19
CA GLY A 19 -23.37 9.82 -13.78
C GLY A 19 -22.61 10.69 -12.77
N LEU A 20 -21.72 11.57 -13.26
CA LEU A 20 -21.00 12.56 -12.43
C LEU A 20 -21.96 13.45 -11.62
N THR A 21 -23.17 13.64 -12.06
CA THR A 21 -24.24 14.40 -11.38
C THR A 21 -24.95 13.59 -10.28
N SER A 22 -24.68 12.28 -10.17
CA SER A 22 -25.24 11.49 -9.08
C SER A 22 -24.62 11.90 -7.73
N PRO A 23 -25.34 11.73 -6.60
CA PRO A 23 -24.79 12.05 -5.28
C PRO A 23 -23.49 11.30 -4.96
N THR A 24 -23.30 10.12 -5.53
CA THR A 24 -22.03 9.37 -5.42
C THR A 24 -20.94 10.00 -6.28
N GLY A 25 -21.28 10.38 -7.53
CA GLY A 25 -20.35 11.09 -8.42
C GLY A 25 -19.89 12.42 -7.84
N LEU A 26 -20.80 13.19 -7.25
CA LEU A 26 -20.45 14.45 -6.57
C LEU A 26 -19.52 14.22 -5.35
N ALA A 27 -19.75 13.18 -4.56
CA ALA A 27 -18.86 12.85 -3.44
C ALA A 27 -17.45 12.45 -3.93
N MET A 28 -17.36 11.68 -5.02
CA MET A 28 -16.09 11.32 -5.63
C MET A 28 -15.38 12.55 -6.22
N ALA A 29 -16.10 13.43 -6.90
CA ALA A 29 -15.56 14.68 -7.46
C ALA A 29 -15.05 15.60 -6.34
N ALA A 30 -15.79 15.73 -5.25
CA ALA A 30 -15.35 16.47 -4.07
C ALA A 30 -14.07 15.89 -3.47
N LEU A 31 -14.00 14.55 -3.34
CA LEU A 31 -12.82 13.87 -2.81
C LEU A 31 -11.59 14.06 -3.72
N ILE A 32 -11.77 13.99 -5.03
CA ILE A 32 -10.72 14.30 -6.01
C ILE A 32 -10.26 15.76 -5.84
N GLY A 33 -11.20 16.70 -5.78
CA GLY A 33 -10.88 18.13 -5.60
C GLY A 33 -10.13 18.41 -4.32
N ILE A 34 -10.54 17.82 -3.19
CA ILE A 34 -9.85 17.93 -1.90
C ILE A 34 -8.44 17.33 -1.99
N THR A 35 -8.28 16.18 -2.64
CA THR A 35 -6.98 15.52 -2.82
C THR A 35 -6.04 16.39 -3.67
N LEU A 36 -6.53 16.92 -4.79
CA LEU A 36 -5.75 17.84 -5.65
C LEU A 36 -5.36 19.11 -4.90
N ALA A 37 -6.26 19.67 -4.11
CA ALA A 37 -6.00 20.87 -3.32
C ALA A 37 -4.96 20.63 -2.22
N PHE A 38 -5.04 19.50 -1.49
CA PHE A 38 -4.08 19.14 -0.46
C PHE A 38 -2.68 18.89 -1.03
N TYR A 39 -2.61 18.11 -2.10
CA TYR A 39 -1.35 17.77 -2.78
C TYR A 39 -0.99 18.76 -3.89
N HIS A 40 -1.43 20.03 -3.81
CA HIS A 40 -1.22 21.03 -4.87
C HIS A 40 0.25 21.17 -5.28
N ARG A 41 1.20 21.00 -4.35
CA ARG A 41 2.64 21.05 -4.65
C ARG A 41 3.11 19.94 -5.59
N LEU A 42 2.41 18.81 -5.69
CA LEU A 42 2.79 17.73 -6.60
C LEU A 42 2.46 18.05 -8.07
N TRP A 43 1.51 18.93 -8.33
CA TRP A 43 1.17 19.36 -9.70
C TRP A 43 1.52 20.82 -9.99
N TRP A 44 2.07 21.53 -8.97
CA TRP A 44 2.58 22.87 -9.20
C TRP A 44 3.82 22.82 -10.13
N PRO A 45 3.89 23.70 -11.19
CA PRO A 45 5.05 23.73 -12.06
C PRO A 45 6.32 24.11 -11.27
N ASP A 46 7.46 23.72 -11.79
CA ASP A 46 8.81 24.07 -11.31
C ASP A 46 9.19 23.62 -9.88
N LEU A 47 8.37 22.76 -9.24
CA LEU A 47 8.73 22.13 -7.98
C LEU A 47 9.30 20.73 -8.20
N VAL A 48 10.34 20.38 -7.45
CA VAL A 48 10.99 19.08 -7.45
C VAL A 48 11.01 18.53 -6.04
N LEU A 49 10.66 17.25 -5.92
CA LEU A 49 10.83 16.50 -4.67
C LEU A 49 12.31 16.12 -4.53
N ILE A 50 13.02 16.70 -3.56
CA ILE A 50 14.48 16.56 -3.43
C ILE A 50 14.91 15.59 -2.32
N LYS A 51 13.97 15.01 -1.59
CA LYS A 51 14.24 14.22 -0.40
C LYS A 51 14.58 12.78 -0.75
N ARG A 52 15.67 12.26 -0.18
CA ARG A 52 16.11 10.86 -0.31
C ARG A 52 16.16 10.39 -1.78
N ASP A 53 15.56 9.23 -2.04
CA ASP A 53 15.55 8.54 -3.34
C ASP A 53 14.66 9.24 -4.37
N ALA A 54 13.77 10.14 -3.92
CA ALA A 54 12.94 10.96 -4.81
C ALA A 54 13.76 11.81 -5.78
N PHE A 55 14.95 12.25 -5.36
CA PHE A 55 15.84 13.01 -6.23
C PHE A 55 16.96 12.16 -6.83
N ARG A 56 17.53 11.26 -6.01
CA ARG A 56 18.80 10.57 -6.36
C ARG A 56 18.63 9.35 -7.23
N ALA A 57 17.47 8.66 -7.18
CA ALA A 57 17.34 7.35 -7.79
C ALA A 57 16.11 7.20 -8.68
N PHE A 58 14.90 7.28 -8.14
CA PHE A 58 13.70 6.83 -8.84
C PHE A 58 13.38 7.55 -10.16
N PRO A 59 13.49 8.90 -10.29
CA PRO A 59 13.20 9.55 -11.56
C PRO A 59 14.11 9.07 -12.68
N GLN A 60 15.40 8.92 -12.39
CA GLN A 60 16.42 8.49 -13.36
C GLN A 60 16.25 7.03 -13.76
N ILE A 61 16.01 6.15 -12.80
CA ILE A 61 15.78 4.71 -13.02
C ILE A 61 14.55 4.51 -13.92
N LYS A 62 13.44 5.16 -13.61
CA LYS A 62 12.21 5.05 -14.40
C LYS A 62 12.35 5.69 -15.79
N HIS A 63 13.05 6.82 -15.88
CA HIS A 63 13.31 7.48 -17.16
C HIS A 63 14.15 6.58 -18.07
N TYR A 64 15.22 5.98 -17.54
CA TYR A 64 16.02 5.01 -18.29
C TYR A 64 15.18 3.85 -18.85
N ALA A 65 14.27 3.30 -18.06
CA ALA A 65 13.37 2.26 -18.53
C ALA A 65 12.48 2.75 -19.69
N ALA A 66 11.89 3.94 -19.55
CA ALA A 66 11.04 4.53 -20.57
C ALA A 66 11.80 4.85 -21.86
N GLU A 67 13.02 5.39 -21.75
CA GLU A 67 13.91 5.65 -22.88
C GLU A 67 14.21 4.38 -23.68
N ARG A 68 14.61 3.29 -23.00
CA ARG A 68 14.86 2.00 -23.65
C ARG A 68 13.63 1.45 -24.38
N PHE A 69 12.47 1.53 -23.76
CA PHE A 69 11.23 1.13 -24.41
C PHE A 69 10.90 1.97 -25.64
N SER A 70 11.20 3.28 -25.61
CA SER A 70 10.96 4.17 -26.76
C SER A 70 11.83 3.83 -27.98
N THR A 71 13.00 3.23 -27.75
CA THR A 71 13.89 2.70 -28.81
C THR A 71 13.60 1.26 -29.19
N GLY A 72 12.56 0.63 -28.59
CA GLY A 72 12.21 -0.77 -28.84
C GLY A 72 13.12 -1.78 -28.14
N GLU A 73 13.93 -1.34 -27.19
CA GLU A 73 14.86 -2.18 -26.43
C GLU A 73 14.28 -2.58 -25.08
N LEU A 74 14.48 -3.83 -24.68
CA LEU A 74 14.18 -4.29 -23.34
C LEU A 74 15.34 -3.93 -22.40
N PRO A 75 15.12 -3.13 -21.31
CA PRO A 75 16.18 -2.68 -20.43
C PRO A 75 16.66 -3.78 -19.48
N GLN A 76 17.56 -4.65 -19.96
CA GLN A 76 18.06 -5.80 -19.18
C GLN A 76 19.14 -5.42 -18.17
N TRP A 77 19.98 -4.44 -18.50
CA TRP A 77 21.13 -4.01 -17.71
C TRP A 77 21.07 -2.53 -17.38
N PHE A 78 21.36 -2.14 -16.14
CA PHE A 78 21.49 -0.75 -15.70
C PHE A 78 22.95 -0.41 -15.47
N PRO A 79 23.58 0.43 -16.34
CA PRO A 79 25.02 0.68 -16.28
C PRO A 79 25.42 1.82 -15.33
N TYR A 80 24.47 2.59 -14.79
CA TYR A 80 24.75 3.85 -14.11
C TYR A 80 24.87 3.74 -12.59
N GLU A 81 24.82 2.55 -12.03
CA GLU A 81 24.98 2.30 -10.60
C GLU A 81 26.09 1.27 -10.35
N GLY A 82 27.17 1.68 -9.67
CA GLY A 82 28.34 0.84 -9.43
C GLY A 82 28.98 0.36 -10.74
N LEU A 83 29.13 -0.96 -10.87
CA LEU A 83 29.61 -1.62 -12.10
C LEU A 83 28.46 -2.02 -13.04
N GLY A 84 27.26 -1.55 -12.75
CA GLY A 84 26.04 -1.99 -13.41
C GLY A 84 25.43 -3.24 -12.77
N HIS A 85 24.13 -3.46 -13.02
CA HIS A 85 23.40 -4.62 -12.47
C HIS A 85 22.24 -5.06 -13.36
N PRO A 86 21.72 -6.30 -13.20
CA PRO A 86 20.52 -6.78 -13.89
C PRO A 86 19.32 -5.89 -13.57
N PHE A 87 18.80 -5.17 -14.57
CA PHE A 87 17.83 -4.11 -14.32
C PHE A 87 16.41 -4.63 -14.09
N ILE A 88 15.93 -5.54 -14.94
CA ILE A 88 14.59 -6.13 -14.79
C ILE A 88 14.51 -6.92 -13.47
N GLY A 89 15.55 -7.67 -13.14
CA GLY A 89 15.62 -8.45 -11.91
C GLY A 89 15.69 -7.61 -10.64
N ALA A 90 16.21 -6.38 -10.73
CA ALA A 90 16.18 -5.41 -9.64
C ALA A 90 14.75 -4.86 -9.46
N ALA A 91 13.95 -5.53 -8.65
CA ALA A 91 12.51 -5.29 -8.51
C ALA A 91 12.16 -3.80 -8.34
N HIS A 92 12.94 -3.05 -7.54
CA HIS A 92 12.69 -1.63 -7.24
C HIS A 92 12.67 -0.72 -8.47
N ALA A 93 13.24 -1.16 -9.60
CA ALA A 93 13.15 -0.44 -10.86
C ALA A 93 11.70 -0.33 -11.38
N GLY A 94 10.86 -1.32 -11.09
CA GLY A 94 9.44 -1.32 -11.44
C GLY A 94 9.21 -1.09 -12.94
N VAL A 95 10.00 -1.76 -13.78
CA VAL A 95 10.13 -1.50 -15.21
C VAL A 95 8.80 -1.61 -15.94
N PHE A 96 7.99 -2.60 -15.57
CA PHE A 96 6.73 -2.91 -16.25
C PHE A 96 5.49 -2.28 -15.61
N HIS A 97 5.68 -1.40 -14.61
CA HIS A 97 4.54 -0.72 -14.01
C HIS A 97 3.93 0.29 -14.98
N PRO A 98 2.58 0.43 -15.06
CA PRO A 98 1.95 1.37 -15.97
C PRO A 98 2.45 2.82 -15.85
N PHE A 99 2.83 3.26 -14.64
CA PHE A 99 3.39 4.60 -14.42
C PHE A 99 4.75 4.82 -15.07
N THR A 100 5.46 3.75 -15.47
CA THR A 100 6.69 3.90 -16.27
C THR A 100 6.42 4.61 -17.59
N GLY A 101 5.21 4.44 -18.16
CA GLY A 101 4.77 5.16 -19.35
C GLY A 101 4.71 6.70 -19.19
N LEU A 102 4.54 7.21 -17.97
CA LEU A 102 4.56 8.66 -17.70
C LEU A 102 5.94 9.26 -18.02
N TYR A 103 7.01 8.52 -17.82
CA TYR A 103 8.38 8.96 -18.05
C TYR A 103 8.75 8.98 -19.55
N ALA A 104 7.92 8.42 -20.43
CA ALA A 104 8.04 8.60 -21.87
C ALA A 104 7.34 9.88 -22.35
N LEU A 105 6.45 10.46 -21.55
CA LEU A 105 5.61 11.60 -21.93
C LEU A 105 6.00 12.91 -21.22
N LEU A 106 6.60 12.80 -20.04
CA LEU A 106 6.92 13.94 -19.15
C LEU A 106 8.40 13.90 -18.78
N SER A 107 8.93 15.02 -18.33
CA SER A 107 10.28 15.03 -17.74
C SER A 107 10.35 14.11 -16.52
N PRO A 108 11.53 13.58 -16.15
CA PRO A 108 11.67 12.60 -15.07
C PRO A 108 11.03 13.04 -13.74
N PHE A 109 11.19 14.31 -13.38
CA PHE A 109 10.65 14.85 -12.12
C PHE A 109 9.15 15.15 -12.19
N GLU A 110 8.65 15.57 -13.35
CA GLU A 110 7.19 15.73 -13.56
C GLU A 110 6.48 14.37 -13.54
N ALA A 111 7.03 13.37 -14.24
CA ALA A 111 6.51 12.01 -14.23
C ALA A 111 6.48 11.43 -12.80
N PHE A 112 7.53 11.67 -12.01
CA PHE A 112 7.59 11.26 -10.61
C PHE A 112 6.47 11.90 -9.78
N ARG A 113 6.28 13.22 -9.88
CA ARG A 113 5.21 13.95 -9.17
C ARG A 113 3.83 13.48 -9.62
N ALA A 114 3.64 13.29 -10.93
CA ALA A 114 2.38 12.77 -11.48
C ALA A 114 2.06 11.37 -10.94
N ALA A 115 3.05 10.46 -10.89
CA ALA A 115 2.89 9.13 -10.31
C ALA A 115 2.53 9.19 -8.82
N ALA A 116 3.16 10.09 -8.05
CA ALA A 116 2.85 10.29 -6.65
C ALA A 116 1.41 10.82 -6.46
N LEU A 117 0.99 11.81 -7.25
CA LEU A 117 -0.36 12.35 -7.20
C LEU A 117 -1.43 11.31 -7.59
N LEU A 118 -1.18 10.55 -8.66
CA LEU A 118 -2.07 9.47 -9.08
C LEU A 118 -2.20 8.39 -8.00
N SER A 119 -1.13 8.07 -7.30
CA SER A 119 -1.17 7.15 -6.16
C SER A 119 -2.07 7.69 -5.03
N CYS A 120 -1.99 8.99 -4.71
CA CYS A 120 -2.89 9.62 -3.72
C CYS A 120 -4.36 9.59 -4.15
N LEU A 121 -4.63 9.80 -5.44
CA LEU A 121 -5.99 9.68 -5.98
C LEU A 121 -6.52 8.23 -5.91
N ILE A 122 -5.65 7.24 -6.17
CA ILE A 122 -5.98 5.82 -5.98
C ILE A 122 -6.31 5.53 -4.51
N ALA A 123 -5.55 6.09 -3.56
CA ALA A 123 -5.83 5.96 -2.13
C ALA A 123 -7.22 6.51 -1.77
N ALA A 124 -7.51 7.73 -2.22
CA ALA A 124 -8.76 8.42 -1.95
C ALA A 124 -9.98 7.65 -2.49
N LEU A 125 -9.95 7.33 -3.78
CA LEU A 125 -11.03 6.63 -4.45
C LEU A 125 -11.15 5.17 -4.01
N GLY A 126 -10.01 4.51 -3.72
CA GLY A 126 -9.96 3.14 -3.21
C GLY A 126 -10.57 3.04 -1.81
N ALA A 127 -10.22 3.96 -0.90
CA ALA A 127 -10.80 3.98 0.45
C ALA A 127 -12.30 4.36 0.42
N PHE A 128 -12.70 5.28 -0.45
CA PHE A 128 -14.11 5.56 -0.69
C PHE A 128 -14.87 4.33 -1.20
N ALA A 129 -14.34 3.65 -2.23
CA ALA A 129 -14.95 2.45 -2.81
C ALA A 129 -15.07 1.33 -1.78
N LEU A 130 -14.04 1.13 -0.96
CA LEU A 130 -14.07 0.16 0.13
C LEU A 130 -15.12 0.52 1.18
N GLY A 131 -15.18 1.78 1.62
CA GLY A 131 -16.20 2.25 2.55
C GLY A 131 -17.61 1.96 2.03
N ARG A 132 -17.87 2.20 0.74
CA ARG A 132 -19.14 1.86 0.09
C ARG A 132 -19.38 0.35 0.04
N ALA A 133 -18.37 -0.45 -0.28
CA ALA A 133 -18.46 -1.92 -0.29
C ALA A 133 -18.76 -2.50 1.11
N LEU A 134 -18.27 -1.84 2.16
CA LEU A 134 -18.54 -2.17 3.56
C LEU A 134 -19.90 -1.64 4.08
N GLY A 135 -20.69 -0.99 3.22
CA GLY A 135 -22.02 -0.49 3.55
C GLY A 135 -22.03 0.85 4.29
N LEU A 136 -20.92 1.60 4.28
CA LEU A 136 -20.92 2.95 4.85
C LEU A 136 -21.80 3.90 4.01
N SER A 137 -22.36 4.91 4.66
CA SER A 137 -23.01 6.03 3.98
C SER A 137 -22.01 6.76 3.06
N ARG A 138 -22.49 7.58 2.13
CA ARG A 138 -21.61 8.39 1.25
C ARG A 138 -20.69 9.29 2.08
N ALA A 139 -21.22 9.92 3.14
CA ALA A 139 -20.44 10.75 4.03
C ALA A 139 -19.38 9.95 4.81
N GLY A 140 -19.72 8.75 5.31
CA GLY A 140 -18.77 7.86 5.98
C GLY A 140 -17.68 7.38 5.04
N ALA A 141 -18.02 7.03 3.78
CA ALA A 141 -17.03 6.65 2.78
C ALA A 141 -16.12 7.83 2.37
N LEU A 142 -16.68 9.05 2.27
CA LEU A 142 -15.91 10.27 2.03
C LEU A 142 -14.92 10.52 3.16
N LEU A 143 -15.37 10.41 4.42
CA LEU A 143 -14.52 10.56 5.60
C LEU A 143 -13.40 9.51 5.62
N ALA A 144 -13.70 8.25 5.28
CA ALA A 144 -12.70 7.19 5.18
C ALA A 144 -11.66 7.51 4.09
N GLY A 145 -12.09 8.01 2.92
CA GLY A 145 -11.20 8.48 1.86
C GLY A 145 -10.27 9.59 2.32
N ILE A 146 -10.80 10.60 3.00
CA ILE A 146 -10.03 11.73 3.55
C ILE A 146 -9.05 11.22 4.63
N ALA A 147 -9.54 10.47 5.62
CA ALA A 147 -8.73 10.01 6.75
C ALA A 147 -7.54 9.15 6.30
N PHE A 148 -7.75 8.25 5.36
CA PHE A 148 -6.68 7.39 4.85
C PHE A 148 -5.68 8.16 3.98
N THR A 149 -6.18 8.92 3.00
CA THR A 149 -5.33 9.61 2.01
C THR A 149 -4.44 10.68 2.63
N PHE A 150 -4.91 11.34 3.69
CA PHE A 150 -4.17 12.40 4.39
C PHE A 150 -3.55 11.91 5.70
N SER A 151 -3.54 10.60 5.93
CA SER A 151 -2.80 10.03 7.06
C SER A 151 -1.31 10.34 6.96
N GLY A 152 -0.66 10.53 8.10
CA GLY A 152 0.76 10.82 8.14
C GLY A 152 1.60 9.78 7.42
N TYR A 153 1.20 8.50 7.47
CA TYR A 153 1.90 7.43 6.78
C TYR A 153 1.86 7.61 5.24
N VAL A 154 0.68 7.81 4.66
CA VAL A 154 0.53 8.01 3.20
C VAL A 154 1.25 9.27 2.73
N VAL A 155 1.10 10.38 3.47
CA VAL A 155 1.78 11.64 3.16
C VAL A 155 3.31 11.49 3.20
N SER A 156 3.83 10.78 4.21
CA SER A 156 5.27 10.55 4.35
C SER A 156 5.88 9.76 3.20
N LEU A 157 5.09 8.93 2.50
CA LEU A 157 5.59 8.09 1.43
C LEU A 157 5.61 8.78 0.05
N THR A 158 5.18 10.03 -0.07
CA THR A 158 5.18 10.75 -1.37
C THR A 158 6.57 10.87 -2.00
N GLU A 159 7.62 10.75 -1.22
CA GLU A 159 9.00 10.75 -1.67
C GLU A 159 9.50 9.36 -2.14
N ASN A 160 8.70 8.29 -1.95
CA ASN A 160 9.05 6.93 -2.32
C ASN A 160 7.90 6.28 -3.10
N PRO A 161 7.91 6.39 -4.45
CA PRO A 161 6.77 5.97 -5.29
C PRO A 161 6.50 4.47 -5.23
N VAL A 162 7.54 3.66 -4.92
CA VAL A 162 7.40 2.21 -4.82
C VAL A 162 6.50 1.86 -3.63
N TYR A 163 6.82 2.36 -2.45
CA TYR A 163 6.04 2.07 -1.24
C TYR A 163 4.76 2.88 -1.14
N GLN A 164 4.76 4.08 -1.71
CA GLN A 164 3.56 4.92 -1.77
C GLN A 164 2.45 4.24 -2.57
N PHE A 165 2.74 3.79 -3.79
CA PHE A 165 1.74 3.12 -4.63
C PHE A 165 1.15 1.91 -3.92
N SER A 166 2.01 1.04 -3.34
CA SER A 166 1.57 -0.15 -2.63
C SER A 166 0.65 0.19 -1.44
N SER A 167 0.99 1.22 -0.68
CA SER A 167 0.15 1.67 0.44
C SER A 167 -1.18 2.25 -0.04
N CYS A 168 -1.13 3.10 -1.06
CA CYS A 168 -2.31 3.76 -1.65
C CYS A 168 -3.28 2.79 -2.33
N ALA A 169 -2.79 1.71 -2.92
CA ALA A 169 -3.59 0.73 -3.62
C ALA A 169 -4.29 -0.28 -2.69
N LEU A 170 -3.87 -0.37 -1.42
CA LEU A 170 -4.40 -1.37 -0.47
C LEU A 170 -5.92 -1.29 -0.27
N PRO A 171 -6.55 -0.12 -0.06
CA PRO A 171 -8.00 -0.04 0.06
C PRO A 171 -8.73 -0.50 -1.19
N LEU A 172 -8.20 -0.17 -2.37
CA LEU A 172 -8.78 -0.58 -3.65
C LEU A 172 -8.68 -2.10 -3.83
N PHE A 173 -7.56 -2.70 -3.44
CA PHE A 173 -7.38 -4.14 -3.41
C PHE A 173 -8.41 -4.82 -2.51
N CYS A 174 -8.58 -4.33 -1.28
CA CYS A 174 -9.56 -4.87 -0.33
C CYS A 174 -11.00 -4.69 -0.81
N ALA A 175 -11.33 -3.58 -1.47
CA ALA A 175 -12.63 -3.39 -2.11
C ALA A 175 -12.88 -4.41 -3.23
N GLY A 176 -11.85 -4.71 -4.01
CA GLY A 176 -11.89 -5.76 -5.03
C GLY A 176 -12.09 -7.16 -4.43
N ILE A 177 -11.38 -7.50 -3.35
CA ILE A 177 -11.56 -8.78 -2.63
C ILE A 177 -12.99 -8.88 -2.07
N GLU A 178 -13.51 -7.83 -1.43
CA GLU A 178 -14.89 -7.83 -0.91
C GLU A 178 -15.90 -8.11 -2.03
N LYS A 179 -15.74 -7.48 -3.20
CA LYS A 179 -16.58 -7.73 -4.37
C LYS A 179 -16.39 -9.14 -4.94
N ALA A 180 -15.17 -9.61 -5.04
CA ALA A 180 -14.89 -10.98 -5.50
C ALA A 180 -15.55 -12.02 -4.61
N LEU A 181 -15.62 -11.79 -3.29
CA LEU A 181 -16.28 -12.69 -2.34
C LEU A 181 -17.81 -12.63 -2.41
N ARG A 182 -18.42 -11.51 -2.80
CA ARG A 182 -19.88 -11.30 -2.81
C ARG A 182 -20.51 -11.41 -4.19
N ASP A 183 -19.90 -10.75 -5.19
CA ASP A 183 -20.54 -10.49 -6.47
C ASP A 183 -20.15 -11.50 -7.58
N GLY A 184 -19.20 -12.39 -7.30
CA GLY A 184 -18.89 -13.52 -8.19
C GLY A 184 -17.47 -13.55 -8.76
N TYR A 185 -17.17 -14.59 -9.52
CA TYR A 185 -15.82 -14.89 -10.01
C TYR A 185 -15.24 -13.83 -10.96
N ALA A 186 -16.08 -13.16 -11.75
CA ALA A 186 -15.61 -12.08 -12.65
C ALA A 186 -14.89 -10.96 -11.90
N TRP A 187 -15.29 -10.71 -10.66
CA TRP A 187 -14.67 -9.70 -9.81
C TRP A 187 -13.28 -10.07 -9.29
N THR A 188 -12.82 -11.33 -9.43
CA THR A 188 -11.45 -11.72 -9.03
C THR A 188 -10.38 -11.02 -9.87
N ALA A 189 -10.70 -10.57 -11.08
CA ALA A 189 -9.78 -9.85 -11.94
C ALA A 189 -9.37 -8.48 -11.38
N ALA A 190 -10.29 -7.77 -10.72
CA ALA A 190 -10.02 -6.43 -10.20
C ALA A 190 -8.91 -6.42 -9.11
N PRO A 191 -9.00 -7.18 -8.01
CA PRO A 191 -7.93 -7.26 -7.03
C PRO A 191 -6.66 -7.92 -7.60
N ALA A 192 -6.78 -8.85 -8.56
CA ALA A 192 -5.62 -9.44 -9.22
C ALA A 192 -4.81 -8.38 -9.98
N PHE A 193 -5.48 -7.49 -10.72
CA PHE A 193 -4.82 -6.39 -11.42
C PHE A 193 -4.11 -5.44 -10.46
N VAL A 194 -4.76 -5.05 -9.35
CA VAL A 194 -4.15 -4.18 -8.32
C VAL A 194 -2.94 -4.86 -7.69
N TRP A 195 -3.06 -6.15 -7.37
CA TRP A 195 -1.97 -6.93 -6.78
C TRP A 195 -0.77 -7.05 -7.74
N ALA A 196 -1.03 -7.37 -9.01
CA ALA A 196 -0.01 -7.40 -10.04
C ALA A 196 0.67 -6.03 -10.20
N ALA A 197 -0.09 -4.93 -10.18
CA ALA A 197 0.47 -3.59 -10.27
C ALA A 197 1.42 -3.26 -9.11
N VAL A 198 1.11 -3.70 -7.88
CA VAL A 198 2.01 -3.57 -6.72
C VAL A 198 3.33 -4.31 -6.95
N ILE A 199 3.25 -5.55 -7.45
CA ILE A 199 4.44 -6.36 -7.78
C ILE A 199 5.24 -5.70 -8.90
N LEU A 200 4.57 -5.29 -9.98
CA LEU A 200 5.19 -4.65 -11.15
C LEU A 200 5.79 -3.27 -10.81
N ASN A 201 5.30 -2.59 -9.77
CA ASN A 201 5.91 -1.34 -9.29
C ASN A 201 7.24 -1.58 -8.54
N GLY A 202 7.56 -2.83 -8.24
CA GLY A 202 8.82 -3.23 -7.61
C GLY A 202 8.72 -3.48 -6.12
N ASP A 203 7.53 -3.43 -5.52
CA ASP A 203 7.33 -3.71 -4.09
C ASP A 203 6.88 -5.15 -3.84
N MET A 204 7.81 -6.08 -4.00
CA MET A 204 7.58 -7.51 -3.75
C MET A 204 7.13 -7.76 -2.31
N GLN A 205 7.66 -6.99 -1.37
CA GLN A 205 7.35 -7.12 0.05
C GLN A 205 5.89 -6.77 0.35
N SER A 206 5.39 -5.64 -0.13
CA SER A 206 3.98 -5.28 0.03
C SER A 206 3.08 -6.23 -0.76
N GLY A 207 3.51 -6.67 -1.95
CA GLY A 207 2.81 -7.73 -2.68
C GLY A 207 2.66 -9.02 -1.87
N TYR A 208 3.70 -9.39 -1.11
CA TYR A 208 3.65 -10.52 -0.20
C TYR A 208 2.73 -10.25 1.00
N TYR A 209 2.74 -9.05 1.58
CA TYR A 209 1.82 -8.68 2.66
C TYR A 209 0.36 -8.66 2.23
N TYR A 210 0.08 -8.34 0.96
CA TYR A 210 -1.26 -8.42 0.40
C TYR A 210 -1.85 -9.82 0.47
N LEU A 211 -1.03 -10.88 0.38
CA LEU A 211 -1.48 -12.26 0.59
C LEU A 211 -2.08 -12.44 2.00
N PHE A 212 -1.38 -11.98 3.03
CA PHE A 212 -1.87 -12.12 4.42
C PHE A 212 -3.09 -11.27 4.68
N VAL A 213 -3.12 -10.05 4.13
CA VAL A 213 -4.31 -9.19 4.18
C VAL A 213 -5.49 -9.89 3.52
N ALA A 214 -5.32 -10.44 2.32
CA ALA A 214 -6.40 -11.11 1.60
C ALA A 214 -6.87 -12.40 2.29
N LEU A 215 -5.94 -13.17 2.86
CA LEU A 215 -6.28 -14.37 3.65
C LEU A 215 -7.12 -13.99 4.86
N LEU A 216 -6.65 -13.07 5.71
CA LEU A 216 -7.38 -12.69 6.92
C LEU A 216 -8.70 -11.97 6.58
N TRP A 217 -8.72 -11.15 5.53
CA TRP A 217 -9.95 -10.55 5.02
C TRP A 217 -10.96 -11.61 4.62
N THR A 218 -10.53 -12.60 3.85
CA THR A 218 -11.37 -13.69 3.40
C THR A 218 -11.89 -14.52 4.58
N MET A 219 -11.02 -14.86 5.54
CA MET A 219 -11.39 -15.64 6.73
C MET A 219 -12.43 -14.94 7.61
N THR A 220 -12.35 -13.62 7.73
CA THR A 220 -13.17 -12.84 8.66
C THR A 220 -14.45 -12.29 8.03
N ARG A 221 -14.50 -12.15 6.71
CA ARG A 221 -15.57 -11.42 6.01
C ARG A 221 -16.30 -12.21 4.93
N SER A 222 -15.78 -13.36 4.51
CA SER A 222 -16.43 -14.10 3.45
C SER A 222 -17.79 -14.65 3.87
N PRO A 223 -18.86 -14.41 3.07
CA PRO A 223 -20.16 -15.06 3.28
C PRO A 223 -20.21 -16.48 2.69
N LEU A 224 -19.18 -16.92 2.01
CA LEU A 224 -19.12 -18.19 1.28
C LEU A 224 -18.54 -19.31 2.14
N PRO A 225 -18.83 -20.58 1.80
CA PRO A 225 -18.09 -21.71 2.34
C PRO A 225 -16.59 -21.55 2.11
N TRP A 226 -15.78 -22.03 3.05
CA TRP A 226 -14.32 -21.83 3.03
C TRP A 226 -13.66 -22.27 1.71
N ARG A 227 -14.12 -23.38 1.10
CA ARG A 227 -13.58 -23.87 -0.18
C ARG A 227 -13.83 -22.90 -1.34
N ALA A 228 -15.03 -22.33 -1.42
CA ALA A 228 -15.37 -21.35 -2.46
C ALA A 228 -14.61 -20.04 -2.24
N SER A 229 -14.42 -19.64 -0.99
CA SER A 229 -13.63 -18.46 -0.63
C SER A 229 -12.17 -18.62 -1.02
N LEU A 230 -11.56 -19.75 -0.67
CA LEU A 230 -10.18 -20.07 -1.04
C LEU A 230 -9.99 -20.19 -2.56
N LEU A 231 -10.96 -20.76 -3.27
CA LEU A 231 -10.89 -20.84 -4.73
C LEU A 231 -10.87 -19.45 -5.36
N ARG A 232 -11.72 -18.51 -4.90
CA ARG A 232 -11.73 -17.15 -5.41
C ARG A 232 -10.42 -16.41 -5.09
N LEU A 233 -9.89 -16.60 -3.88
CA LEU A 233 -8.59 -16.05 -3.51
C LEU A 233 -7.45 -16.65 -4.34
N ALA A 234 -7.43 -17.96 -4.54
CA ALA A 234 -6.45 -18.65 -5.38
C ALA A 234 -6.50 -18.16 -6.82
N LEU A 235 -7.69 -18.00 -7.40
CA LEU A 235 -7.86 -17.42 -8.74
C LEU A 235 -7.32 -15.99 -8.81
N THR A 236 -7.60 -15.17 -7.80
CA THR A 236 -7.06 -13.80 -7.71
C THR A 236 -5.53 -13.84 -7.68
N GLY A 237 -4.93 -14.68 -6.84
CA GLY A 237 -3.49 -14.83 -6.73
C GLY A 237 -2.83 -15.37 -8.00
N CYS A 238 -3.43 -16.40 -8.61
CA CYS A 238 -2.94 -16.95 -9.89
C CYS A 238 -2.98 -15.91 -11.02
N LEU A 239 -4.07 -15.16 -11.15
CA LEU A 239 -4.19 -14.08 -12.13
C LEU A 239 -3.16 -12.97 -11.85
N ALA A 240 -2.95 -12.58 -10.60
CA ALA A 240 -1.94 -11.61 -10.24
C ALA A 240 -0.53 -12.10 -10.58
N ALA A 241 -0.21 -13.35 -10.27
CA ALA A 241 1.08 -13.97 -10.59
C ALA A 241 1.31 -14.08 -12.11
N LEU A 242 0.29 -14.42 -12.87
CA LEU A 242 0.35 -14.46 -14.34
C LEU A 242 0.63 -13.07 -14.93
N LEU A 243 -0.10 -12.05 -14.48
CA LEU A 243 0.09 -10.66 -14.91
C LEU A 243 1.45 -10.10 -14.51
N ALA A 244 1.98 -10.49 -13.34
CA ALA A 244 3.28 -10.05 -12.86
C ALA A 244 4.44 -11.00 -13.23
N GLY A 245 4.18 -12.07 -13.97
CA GLY A 245 5.15 -13.13 -14.28
C GLY A 245 6.42 -12.64 -14.96
N ILE A 246 6.28 -11.64 -15.83
CA ILE A 246 7.40 -10.98 -16.51
C ILE A 246 8.41 -10.34 -15.53
N GLN A 247 7.95 -9.90 -14.36
CA GLN A 247 8.78 -9.34 -13.30
C GLN A 247 9.24 -10.41 -12.30
N LEU A 248 8.35 -11.35 -11.94
CA LEU A 248 8.62 -12.34 -10.91
C LEU A 248 9.78 -13.27 -11.27
N GLY A 249 9.85 -13.74 -12.52
CA GLY A 249 10.91 -14.64 -12.96
C GLY A 249 12.31 -14.03 -12.82
N PRO A 250 12.61 -12.90 -13.48
CA PRO A 250 13.91 -12.24 -13.36
C PRO A 250 14.24 -11.85 -11.92
N THR A 251 13.24 -11.38 -11.13
CA THR A 251 13.45 -11.02 -9.72
C THR A 251 13.84 -12.23 -8.89
N TRP A 252 13.24 -13.39 -9.12
CA TRP A 252 13.61 -14.63 -8.44
C TRP A 252 15.07 -15.01 -8.70
N THR A 253 15.52 -14.89 -9.96
CA THR A 253 16.92 -15.18 -10.32
C THR A 253 17.90 -14.26 -9.57
N VAL A 254 17.62 -12.96 -9.51
CA VAL A 254 18.46 -12.01 -8.79
C VAL A 254 18.39 -12.24 -7.26
N PHE A 255 17.21 -12.57 -6.74
CA PHE A 255 17.03 -12.90 -5.34
C PHE A 255 17.92 -14.07 -4.93
N MET A 256 17.93 -15.16 -5.68
CA MET A 256 18.72 -16.37 -5.35
C MET A 256 20.24 -16.13 -5.33
N SER A 257 20.71 -15.08 -5.99
CA SER A 257 22.14 -14.67 -5.98
C SER A 257 22.45 -13.53 -5.02
N SER A 258 21.50 -13.13 -4.18
CA SER A 258 21.64 -12.01 -3.26
C SER A 258 21.75 -12.46 -1.80
N ASP A 259 22.25 -11.58 -0.91
CA ASP A 259 22.28 -11.83 0.53
C ASP A 259 20.90 -12.08 1.14
N ARG A 260 19.84 -11.67 0.46
CA ARG A 260 18.44 -11.91 0.91
C ARG A 260 18.03 -13.38 0.86
N ALA A 261 18.74 -14.20 0.07
CA ALA A 261 18.55 -15.65 0.05
C ALA A 261 19.24 -16.35 1.23
N HIS A 262 20.03 -15.60 2.04
CA HIS A 262 20.80 -16.09 3.16
C HIS A 262 20.30 -15.45 4.47
N PRO A 263 19.25 -16.00 5.11
CA PRO A 263 18.64 -15.41 6.30
C PRO A 263 19.62 -15.09 7.42
N GLU A 264 20.62 -15.94 7.63
CA GLU A 264 21.64 -15.80 8.69
C GLU A 264 22.50 -14.53 8.53
N ARG A 265 22.62 -14.01 7.31
CA ARG A 265 23.40 -12.79 7.00
C ARG A 265 22.55 -11.54 6.92
N PHE A 266 21.23 -11.70 6.79
CA PHE A 266 20.33 -10.61 6.43
C PHE A 266 19.48 -10.09 7.60
N ILE A 267 19.51 -10.74 8.79
CA ILE A 267 18.61 -10.41 9.91
C ILE A 267 18.76 -8.96 10.42
N ASP A 268 19.98 -8.44 10.52
CA ASP A 268 20.21 -7.06 10.97
C ASP A 268 19.63 -6.04 9.99
N ALA A 269 19.81 -6.29 8.69
CA ALA A 269 19.21 -5.47 7.64
C ALA A 269 17.67 -5.62 7.60
N ALA A 270 17.15 -6.81 7.90
CA ALA A 270 15.72 -7.06 7.95
C ALA A 270 15.04 -6.28 9.09
N LEU A 271 15.70 -6.20 10.25
CA LEU A 271 15.21 -5.48 11.44
C LEU A 271 15.49 -3.97 11.40
N ALA A 272 16.20 -3.47 10.38
CA ALA A 272 16.37 -2.05 10.18
C ALA A 272 15.01 -1.36 10.00
N TRP A 273 14.86 -0.15 10.54
CA TRP A 273 13.57 0.56 10.60
C TRP A 273 12.44 -0.25 11.27
N SER A 274 12.74 -0.87 12.40
CA SER A 274 11.74 -1.32 13.36
C SER A 274 11.04 -0.10 13.98
N THR A 275 9.72 -0.15 14.11
CA THR A 275 8.95 0.93 14.76
C THR A 275 9.21 0.92 16.26
N HIS A 276 9.85 1.96 16.79
CA HIS A 276 10.04 2.10 18.23
C HIS A 276 8.68 2.27 18.95
N PRO A 277 8.43 1.64 20.11
CA PRO A 277 7.14 1.73 20.80
C PRO A 277 6.67 3.17 21.07
N LEU A 278 7.58 4.09 21.39
CA LEU A 278 7.24 5.51 21.59
C LEU A 278 6.67 6.16 20.32
N ARG A 279 6.99 5.67 19.14
CA ARG A 279 6.41 6.17 17.89
C ARG A 279 4.91 5.90 17.77
N LEU A 280 4.39 4.90 18.47
CA LEU A 280 2.95 4.63 18.49
C LEU A 280 2.15 5.78 19.11
N VAL A 281 2.76 6.56 20.01
CA VAL A 281 2.14 7.80 20.54
C VAL A 281 1.92 8.82 19.42
N THR A 282 2.79 8.82 18.40
CA THR A 282 2.66 9.75 17.25
C THR A 282 1.48 9.45 16.34
N VAL A 283 0.84 8.29 16.50
CA VAL A 283 -0.44 7.97 15.82
C VAL A 283 -1.55 8.90 16.30
N LEU A 284 -1.53 9.28 17.57
CA LEU A 284 -2.55 10.12 18.21
C LEU A 284 -2.21 11.61 18.19
N ALA A 285 -0.93 11.93 18.35
CA ALA A 285 -0.46 13.30 18.42
C ALA A 285 0.81 13.47 17.59
N SER A 286 0.82 14.44 16.68
CA SER A 286 2.05 14.76 15.96
C SER A 286 3.12 15.21 16.95
N PRO A 287 4.29 14.57 16.98
CA PRO A 287 5.23 14.78 18.08
C PRO A 287 5.92 16.14 18.02
N VAL A 288 5.92 16.83 16.89
CA VAL A 288 6.76 18.03 16.77
C VAL A 288 6.35 18.92 15.61
N GLY A 289 6.38 20.22 15.85
CA GLY A 289 6.53 21.22 14.81
C GLY A 289 7.88 21.06 14.08
N GLU A 290 8.09 21.82 13.03
CA GLU A 290 9.23 21.80 12.10
C GLU A 290 10.63 21.98 12.76
N GLN A 291 10.71 22.04 14.08
CA GLN A 291 11.91 22.45 14.83
C GLN A 291 12.86 21.31 15.20
N VAL A 292 12.48 20.04 15.04
CA VAL A 292 13.37 18.92 15.35
C VAL A 292 13.71 18.16 14.08
N ASP A 293 15.01 18.11 13.77
CA ASP A 293 15.52 17.31 12.64
C ASP A 293 15.06 15.84 12.76
N PRO A 294 14.36 15.30 11.75
CA PRO A 294 13.94 13.91 11.73
C PRO A 294 15.08 12.92 11.93
N ALA A 295 16.30 13.24 11.52
CA ALA A 295 17.46 12.39 11.73
C ALA A 295 17.91 12.37 13.20
N VAL A 296 17.80 13.50 13.91
CA VAL A 296 18.06 13.58 15.35
C VAL A 296 17.00 12.79 16.09
N MET A 297 15.72 12.96 15.75
CA MET A 297 14.62 12.18 16.32
C MET A 297 14.84 10.68 16.14
N ALA A 298 15.23 10.26 14.94
CA ALA A 298 15.46 8.85 14.63
C ALA A 298 16.57 8.24 15.49
N ARG A 299 17.66 8.96 15.69
CA ARG A 299 18.83 8.45 16.45
C ARG A 299 18.61 8.50 17.96
N VAL A 300 18.10 9.64 18.47
CA VAL A 300 18.07 9.89 19.92
C VAL A 300 16.84 9.26 20.56
N PHE A 301 15.67 9.38 19.92
CA PHE A 301 14.42 8.91 20.53
C PHE A 301 13.99 7.53 20.06
N PHE A 302 14.41 7.09 18.87
CA PHE A 302 13.91 5.86 18.26
C PHE A 302 15.01 4.84 17.96
N GLU A 303 16.24 5.08 18.46
CA GLU A 303 17.36 4.15 18.37
C GLU A 303 17.63 3.61 16.95
N ASN A 304 17.38 4.43 15.94
CA ASN A 304 17.53 4.01 14.55
C ASN A 304 18.95 4.30 14.05
N PRO A 305 19.80 3.27 13.83
CA PRO A 305 21.18 3.45 13.41
C PRO A 305 21.33 4.04 12.00
N ILE A 306 20.29 3.91 11.15
CA ILE A 306 20.31 4.38 9.77
C ILE A 306 20.19 5.92 9.67
N GLY A 307 19.77 6.57 10.77
CA GLY A 307 19.73 8.03 10.86
C GLY A 307 18.59 8.68 10.10
N GLY A 308 17.46 7.96 9.89
CA GLY A 308 16.23 8.50 9.33
C GLY A 308 15.03 7.63 9.70
N LEU A 309 13.84 8.17 9.64
CA LEU A 309 12.59 7.43 9.83
C LEU A 309 12.18 6.79 8.50
N PHE A 310 11.58 5.61 8.51
CA PHE A 310 11.02 5.03 7.27
C PHE A 310 9.85 5.88 6.77
N ALA A 311 8.83 6.07 7.60
CA ALA A 311 7.78 7.07 7.41
C ALA A 311 7.99 8.20 8.43
N GLU A 312 8.00 9.46 8.00
CA GLU A 312 8.24 10.58 8.91
C GLU A 312 7.13 10.77 9.93
N SER A 313 5.89 10.51 9.52
CA SER A 313 4.72 10.61 10.36
C SER A 313 3.90 9.32 10.30
N LEU A 314 3.41 8.89 11.46
CA LEU A 314 2.41 7.83 11.59
C LEU A 314 1.04 8.40 12.00
N TYR A 315 0.89 9.73 11.97
CA TYR A 315 -0.26 10.43 12.50
C TYR A 315 -1.57 10.04 11.81
N LEU A 316 -2.56 9.66 12.60
CA LEU A 316 -3.95 9.45 12.20
C LEU A 316 -4.88 10.46 12.90
N GLY A 317 -4.51 10.83 14.11
CA GLY A 317 -5.28 11.73 14.97
C GLY A 317 -6.30 11.04 15.87
N VAL A 318 -6.54 11.63 17.02
CA VAL A 318 -7.47 11.11 18.05
C VAL A 318 -8.88 10.83 17.50
N PRO A 319 -9.49 11.70 16.65
CA PRO A 319 -10.83 11.44 16.13
C PRO A 319 -10.90 10.18 15.26
N VAL A 320 -9.91 9.95 14.38
CA VAL A 320 -9.89 8.80 13.48
C VAL A 320 -9.70 7.51 14.28
N VAL A 321 -8.73 7.49 15.20
CA VAL A 321 -8.48 6.34 16.07
C VAL A 321 -9.69 6.06 16.97
N GLY A 322 -10.30 7.10 17.53
CA GLY A 322 -11.53 6.96 18.33
C GLY A 322 -12.68 6.36 17.54
N LEU A 323 -12.91 6.81 16.31
CA LEU A 323 -13.93 6.24 15.41
C LEU A 323 -13.62 4.79 15.03
N ALA A 324 -12.35 4.44 14.77
CA ALA A 324 -11.93 3.08 14.50
C ALA A 324 -12.20 2.14 15.69
N MET A 325 -11.85 2.58 16.91
CA MET A 325 -12.12 1.82 18.14
C MET A 325 -13.63 1.64 18.37
N LEU A 326 -14.43 2.70 18.22
CA LEU A 326 -15.88 2.63 18.33
C LEU A 326 -16.48 1.70 17.25
N GLY A 327 -15.97 1.77 16.03
CA GLY A 327 -16.35 0.86 14.93
C GLY A 327 -16.10 -0.60 15.29
N ALA A 328 -14.90 -0.94 15.74
CA ALA A 328 -14.54 -2.29 16.16
C ALA A 328 -15.35 -2.78 17.39
N TRP A 329 -15.71 -1.85 18.29
CA TRP A 329 -16.54 -2.16 19.46
C TRP A 329 -17.97 -2.52 19.08
N HIS A 330 -18.61 -1.67 18.26
CA HIS A 330 -20.03 -1.81 17.93
C HIS A 330 -20.28 -2.78 16.77
N ARG A 331 -19.37 -2.88 15.81
CA ARG A 331 -19.51 -3.71 14.63
C ARG A 331 -18.61 -4.95 14.70
N ARG A 332 -19.22 -6.09 15.05
CA ARG A 332 -18.50 -7.37 15.18
C ARG A 332 -17.83 -7.82 13.88
N ASP A 333 -18.40 -7.48 12.73
CA ASP A 333 -17.86 -7.77 11.39
C ASP A 333 -16.57 -6.97 11.06
N LEU A 334 -16.27 -5.89 11.80
CA LEU A 334 -15.03 -5.12 11.65
C LEU A 334 -13.91 -5.56 12.60
N ARG A 335 -14.18 -6.44 13.56
CA ARG A 335 -13.17 -6.93 14.53
C ARG A 335 -12.00 -7.63 13.84
N GLY A 336 -12.26 -8.31 12.70
CA GLY A 336 -11.20 -8.91 11.89
C GLY A 336 -10.20 -7.87 11.35
N LEU A 337 -10.68 -6.67 10.99
CA LEU A 337 -9.82 -5.57 10.56
C LEU A 337 -9.00 -5.03 11.74
N ALA A 338 -9.63 -4.83 12.89
CA ALA A 338 -8.91 -4.40 14.10
C ALA A 338 -7.82 -5.42 14.51
N LEU A 339 -8.11 -6.71 14.39
CA LEU A 339 -7.12 -7.77 14.61
C LEU A 339 -5.97 -7.66 13.60
N LEU A 340 -6.28 -7.46 12.33
CA LEU A 340 -5.27 -7.29 11.28
C LEU A 340 -4.35 -6.09 11.58
N GLY A 341 -4.92 -4.94 11.96
CA GLY A 341 -4.16 -3.77 12.36
C GLY A 341 -3.30 -3.99 13.59
N GLY A 342 -3.85 -4.66 14.60
CA GLY A 342 -3.11 -5.02 15.82
C GLY A 342 -1.91 -5.93 15.53
N VAL A 343 -2.12 -6.99 14.76
CA VAL A 343 -1.03 -7.90 14.34
C VAL A 343 0.01 -7.17 13.49
N ALA A 344 -0.43 -6.34 12.54
CA ALA A 344 0.49 -5.54 11.73
C ALA A 344 1.31 -4.57 12.57
N THR A 345 0.70 -3.92 13.57
CA THR A 345 1.40 -3.04 14.51
C THR A 345 2.44 -3.82 15.34
N LEU A 346 2.07 -4.99 15.88
CA LEU A 346 3.01 -5.83 16.65
C LEU A 346 4.19 -6.30 15.79
N LEU A 347 3.93 -6.69 14.54
CA LEU A 347 4.98 -7.04 13.59
C LEU A 347 5.85 -5.84 13.21
N ALA A 348 5.24 -4.63 13.09
CA ALA A 348 5.98 -3.40 12.78
C ALA A 348 6.97 -3.00 13.89
N LEU A 349 6.74 -3.42 15.14
CA LEU A 349 7.68 -3.21 16.23
C LEU A 349 9.05 -3.89 15.99
N GLY A 350 9.11 -4.87 15.10
CA GLY A 350 10.36 -5.52 14.69
C GLY A 350 11.17 -6.01 15.89
N ARG A 351 12.41 -5.49 16.05
CA ARG A 351 13.31 -5.83 17.16
C ARG A 351 12.76 -5.53 18.56
N PHE A 352 11.83 -4.58 18.67
CA PHE A 352 11.26 -4.19 19.97
C PHE A 352 10.09 -5.07 20.39
N GLY A 353 9.48 -5.84 19.47
CA GLY A 353 8.30 -6.66 19.75
C GLY A 353 8.52 -8.16 19.72
N GLY A 354 9.61 -8.64 19.14
CA GLY A 354 9.96 -10.06 19.02
C GLY A 354 9.10 -10.86 18.03
N LEU A 355 7.86 -10.45 17.75
CA LEU A 355 6.96 -11.18 16.85
C LEU A 355 7.49 -11.23 15.41
N TYR A 356 8.15 -10.18 14.94
CA TYR A 356 8.75 -10.16 13.60
C TYR A 356 9.84 -11.22 13.45
N GLU A 357 10.67 -11.45 14.47
CA GLU A 357 11.72 -12.46 14.46
C GLU A 357 11.15 -13.89 14.40
N ILE A 358 10.03 -14.13 15.09
CA ILE A 358 9.30 -15.40 14.98
C ILE A 358 8.85 -15.63 13.53
N PHE A 359 8.27 -14.62 12.90
CA PHE A 359 7.85 -14.69 11.49
C PHE A 359 9.05 -14.85 10.56
N TYR A 360 10.17 -14.17 10.85
CA TYR A 360 11.42 -14.24 10.08
C TYR A 360 11.93 -15.66 9.94
N HIS A 361 11.85 -16.45 11.03
CA HIS A 361 12.33 -17.83 11.05
C HIS A 361 11.27 -18.86 10.67
N ALA A 362 9.99 -18.59 10.94
CA ALA A 362 8.92 -19.58 10.79
C ALA A 362 8.12 -19.44 9.48
N VAL A 363 8.01 -18.23 8.91
CA VAL A 363 7.15 -18.00 7.75
C VAL A 363 7.99 -17.99 6.47
N PRO A 364 7.66 -18.86 5.48
CA PRO A 364 8.42 -18.95 4.25
C PRO A 364 8.56 -17.58 3.55
N LEU A 365 9.75 -17.27 3.02
CA LEU A 365 10.09 -16.03 2.32
C LEU A 365 10.00 -14.75 3.17
N TRP A 366 9.56 -14.78 4.41
CA TRP A 366 9.54 -13.58 5.26
C TRP A 366 10.94 -12.99 5.46
N SER A 367 11.93 -13.85 5.59
CA SER A 367 13.34 -13.50 5.73
C SER A 367 13.96 -12.77 4.54
N ALA A 368 13.32 -12.80 3.36
CA ALA A 368 13.76 -12.05 2.19
C ALA A 368 13.48 -10.53 2.29
N PHE A 369 12.66 -10.12 3.26
CA PHE A 369 12.15 -8.76 3.38
C PHE A 369 12.75 -8.02 4.57
N ARG A 370 12.66 -6.69 4.52
CA ARG A 370 13.25 -5.79 5.51
C ARG A 370 12.30 -4.65 5.85
N HIS A 371 12.65 -3.93 6.92
CA HIS A 371 11.95 -2.74 7.35
C HIS A 371 10.55 -3.06 7.90
N PRO A 372 10.47 -3.54 9.14
CA PRO A 372 9.21 -3.89 9.80
C PRO A 372 8.17 -2.77 9.79
N GLU A 373 8.61 -1.50 9.83
CA GLU A 373 7.73 -0.32 9.78
C GLU A 373 6.85 -0.25 8.52
N LYS A 374 7.20 -0.96 7.44
CA LYS A 374 6.32 -1.09 6.27
C LYS A 374 4.96 -1.68 6.60
N LEU A 375 4.86 -2.50 7.64
CA LEU A 375 3.59 -3.06 8.11
C LEU A 375 2.65 -2.00 8.69
N MET A 376 3.16 -0.80 9.02
CA MET A 376 2.31 0.33 9.38
C MET A 376 1.39 0.77 8.22
N MET A 377 1.68 0.36 6.97
CA MET A 377 0.74 0.45 5.86
C MET A 377 -0.59 -0.23 6.18
N VAL A 378 -0.53 -1.44 6.74
CA VAL A 378 -1.72 -2.21 7.10
C VAL A 378 -2.35 -1.65 8.37
N ALA A 379 -1.53 -1.30 9.37
CA ALA A 379 -2.01 -0.75 10.63
C ALA A 379 -2.76 0.58 10.46
N SER A 380 -2.26 1.48 9.60
CA SER A 380 -2.91 2.78 9.35
C SER A 380 -4.15 2.68 8.46
N PHE A 381 -4.34 1.56 7.79
CA PHE A 381 -5.49 1.31 6.93
C PHE A 381 -6.67 0.70 7.70
N THR A 382 -6.42 -0.09 8.76
CA THR A 382 -7.43 -0.88 9.47
C THR A 382 -7.98 -0.18 10.69
#